data_13715bb71cfc3fa8d1cf99c4b50c3a66
#
_entry.id   13715bb71cfc3fa8d1cf99c4b50c3a66
#
_cell.length_a   1.000
_cell.length_b   1.000
_cell.length_c   1.000
_cell.angle_alpha   90.00
_cell.angle_beta   90.00
_cell.angle_gamma   90.00
#
_symmetry.space_group_name_H-M   'P 1'
#
loop_
_entity.id
_entity.type
_entity.pdbx_description
1 polymer ?
#
loop_
_entity_poly.entity_id
_entity_poly.type
_entity_poly.pdbx_seq_one_letter_code
_entity_poly.pdbx_strand_id
1 'polypeptide(L)'
;MSALDSQIQPLLAQITAIAADHSNEPQLLLALLRHLEHLHRSIQDGPFRSSLPSERSSLFQLLQDMELSGGWPYIPRLQLRTFLDLLHKEEPATQQPHENPDLAEAA
;
A
#
# COMPACT_ATOMS: atom_id res chain seq x y z
N MET A 1 7.62 21.20 4.27
CA MET A 1 8.17 20.02 3.62
C MET A 1 8.73 19.08 4.67
N SER A 2 8.44 17.81 4.58
CA SER A 2 8.89 16.84 5.57
C SER A 2 10.34 16.45 5.35
N ALA A 3 10.94 15.85 6.38
CA ALA A 3 12.32 15.34 6.27
C ALA A 3 12.40 14.29 5.15
N LEU A 4 11.35 13.50 4.99
CA LEU A 4 11.30 12.51 3.91
C LEU A 4 11.35 13.19 2.55
N ASP A 5 10.55 14.24 2.36
CA ASP A 5 10.55 14.96 1.09
C ASP A 5 11.94 15.51 0.77
N SER A 6 12.64 16.05 1.77
CA SER A 6 13.97 16.57 1.57
C SER A 6 14.96 15.49 1.16
N GLN A 7 14.79 14.28 1.68
CA GLN A 7 15.66 13.16 1.35
C GLN A 7 15.36 12.56 0.00
N ILE A 8 14.09 12.48 -0.35
CA ILE A 8 13.67 11.73 -1.54
C ILE A 8 13.72 12.56 -2.82
N GLN A 9 13.54 13.89 -2.74
CA GLN A 9 13.49 14.73 -3.93
C GLN A 9 14.74 14.64 -4.80
N PRO A 10 15.96 14.69 -4.23
CA PRO A 10 17.15 14.56 -5.08
C PRO A 10 17.22 13.22 -5.80
N LEU A 11 16.74 12.16 -5.15
CA LEU A 11 16.77 10.83 -5.76
C LEU A 11 15.75 10.72 -6.88
N LEU A 12 14.56 11.29 -6.67
CA LEU A 12 13.54 11.32 -7.72
C LEU A 12 14.02 12.11 -8.92
N ALA A 13 14.72 13.23 -8.68
CA ALA A 13 15.27 14.03 -9.76
C ALA A 13 16.31 13.24 -10.57
N GLN A 14 17.14 12.46 -9.89
CA GLN A 14 18.13 11.61 -10.55
C GLN A 14 17.47 10.55 -11.41
N ILE A 15 16.42 9.90 -10.88
CA ILE A 15 15.70 8.87 -11.63
C ILE A 15 15.00 9.48 -12.83
N THR A 16 14.40 10.65 -12.64
CA THR A 16 13.73 11.36 -13.73
C THR A 16 14.73 11.71 -14.83
N ALA A 17 15.93 12.15 -14.46
CA ALA A 17 16.98 12.47 -15.43
C ALA A 17 17.43 11.23 -16.21
N ILE A 18 17.55 10.09 -15.52
CA ILE A 18 17.89 8.84 -16.19
C ILE A 18 16.83 8.48 -17.22
N ALA A 19 15.55 8.62 -16.85
CA ALA A 19 14.47 8.33 -17.77
C ALA A 19 14.50 9.26 -18.98
N ALA A 20 14.78 10.53 -18.76
CA ALA A 20 14.86 11.49 -19.86
C ALA A 20 16.01 11.18 -20.80
N ASP A 21 17.15 10.72 -20.26
CA ASP A 21 18.31 10.35 -21.08
C ASP A 21 18.03 9.19 -22.01
N HIS A 22 17.03 8.37 -21.69
CA HIS A 22 16.67 7.18 -22.48
C HIS A 22 15.27 7.28 -23.05
N SER A 23 14.80 8.50 -23.32
CA SER A 23 13.42 8.75 -23.68
C SER A 23 12.94 8.03 -24.93
N ASN A 24 13.85 7.63 -25.82
CA ASN A 24 13.51 6.91 -27.06
C ASN A 24 13.91 5.44 -27.00
N GLU A 25 14.18 4.93 -25.83
CA GLU A 25 14.70 3.56 -25.68
C GLU A 25 13.74 2.75 -24.79
N PRO A 26 12.67 2.20 -25.40
CA PRO A 26 11.64 1.55 -24.58
C PRO A 26 12.15 0.35 -23.78
N GLN A 27 13.16 -0.36 -24.29
CA GLN A 27 13.72 -1.49 -23.53
C GLN A 27 14.41 -1.04 -22.25
N LEU A 28 15.12 0.09 -22.31
CA LEU A 28 15.80 0.62 -21.13
C LEU A 28 14.82 1.23 -20.16
N LEU A 29 13.79 1.91 -20.68
CA LEU A 29 12.75 2.45 -19.82
C LEU A 29 11.97 1.33 -19.12
N LEU A 30 11.72 0.24 -19.83
CA LEU A 30 11.06 -0.90 -19.23
C LEU A 30 11.91 -1.52 -18.11
N ALA A 31 13.23 -1.60 -18.33
CA ALA A 31 14.13 -2.07 -17.29
C ALA A 31 14.09 -1.16 -16.07
N LEU A 32 14.09 0.16 -16.31
CA LEU A 32 13.98 1.12 -15.20
C LEU A 32 12.69 0.91 -14.42
N LEU A 33 11.57 0.74 -15.12
CA LEU A 33 10.29 0.53 -14.46
C LEU A 33 10.29 -0.76 -13.63
N ARG A 34 10.94 -1.82 -14.13
CA ARG A 34 11.06 -3.06 -13.38
C ARG A 34 11.88 -2.85 -12.10
N HIS A 35 12.94 -2.07 -12.18
CA HIS A 35 13.73 -1.76 -10.99
C HIS A 35 12.91 -0.98 -9.96
N LEU A 36 12.15 -0.02 -10.42
CA LEU A 36 11.31 0.78 -9.54
C LEU A 36 10.21 -0.06 -8.89
N GLU A 37 9.60 -0.95 -9.67
CA GLU A 37 8.57 -1.84 -9.16
C GLU A 37 9.15 -2.80 -8.12
N HIS A 38 10.35 -3.33 -8.40
CA HIS A 38 11.03 -4.21 -7.45
C HIS A 38 11.34 -3.47 -6.14
N LEU A 39 11.81 -2.24 -6.24
CA LEU A 39 12.08 -1.42 -5.07
C LEU A 39 10.80 -1.16 -4.28
N HIS A 40 9.72 -0.81 -4.99
CA HIS A 40 8.43 -0.59 -4.35
C HIS A 40 8.02 -1.84 -3.56
N ARG A 41 8.13 -3.01 -4.17
CA ARG A 41 7.73 -4.25 -3.54
C ARG A 41 8.61 -4.57 -2.32
N SER A 42 9.90 -4.31 -2.42
CA SER A 42 10.81 -4.54 -1.30
C SER A 42 10.45 -3.68 -0.10
N ILE A 43 10.11 -2.43 -0.35
CA ILE A 43 9.69 -1.52 0.73
C ILE A 43 8.36 -1.97 1.31
N GLN A 44 7.43 -2.35 0.46
CA GLN A 44 6.11 -2.79 0.88
C GLN A 44 6.18 -4.06 1.73
N ASP A 45 6.96 -5.05 1.29
CA ASP A 45 7.03 -6.34 1.97
C ASP A 45 7.96 -6.33 3.18
N GLY A 46 8.83 -5.35 3.27
CA GLY A 46 9.77 -5.22 4.38
C GLY A 46 9.36 -4.12 5.34
N PRO A 47 9.98 -2.94 5.24
CA PRO A 47 9.77 -1.87 6.22
C PRO A 47 8.31 -1.47 6.39
N PHE A 48 7.55 -1.37 5.29
CA PHE A 48 6.17 -0.94 5.38
C PHE A 48 5.33 -1.94 6.16
N ARG A 49 5.43 -3.21 5.78
CA ARG A 49 4.68 -4.26 6.46
C ARG A 49 5.05 -4.32 7.95
N SER A 50 6.34 -4.20 8.25
CA SER A 50 6.81 -4.25 9.63
C SER A 50 6.33 -3.06 10.46
N SER A 51 6.02 -1.95 9.81
CA SER A 51 5.58 -0.74 10.51
C SER A 51 4.07 -0.72 10.78
N LEU A 52 3.33 -1.66 10.20
CA LEU A 52 1.88 -1.65 10.36
C LEU A 52 1.49 -1.93 11.81
N PRO A 53 0.46 -1.21 12.31
CA PRO A 53 0.01 -1.45 13.69
C PRO A 53 -0.52 -2.87 13.85
N SER A 54 -0.24 -3.48 14.99
CA SER A 54 -0.74 -4.81 15.29
C SER A 54 -2.17 -4.76 15.85
N GLU A 55 -2.56 -3.62 16.40
CA GLU A 55 -3.91 -3.44 16.93
C GLU A 55 -4.88 -3.15 15.80
N ARG A 56 -6.01 -3.86 15.82
CA ARG A 56 -6.98 -3.79 14.73
C ARG A 56 -7.52 -2.39 14.49
N SER A 57 -7.87 -1.66 15.54
CA SER A 57 -8.44 -0.32 15.36
C SER A 57 -7.43 0.66 14.78
N SER A 58 -6.17 0.56 15.21
CA SER A 58 -5.11 1.40 14.66
C SER A 58 -4.86 1.06 13.19
N LEU A 59 -4.86 -0.22 12.86
CA LEU A 59 -4.71 -0.65 11.47
C LEU A 59 -5.85 -0.15 10.61
N PHE A 60 -7.08 -0.28 11.10
CA PHE A 60 -8.26 0.19 10.38
C PHE A 60 -8.16 1.70 10.12
N GLN A 61 -7.76 2.46 11.13
CA GLN A 61 -7.62 3.90 11.00
C GLN A 61 -6.57 4.27 9.96
N LEU A 62 -5.43 3.58 9.98
CA LEU A 62 -4.38 3.81 9.01
C LEU A 62 -4.87 3.54 7.59
N LEU A 63 -5.57 2.44 7.37
CA LEU A 63 -6.08 2.08 6.05
C LEU A 63 -7.14 3.07 5.58
N GLN A 64 -7.96 3.56 6.51
CA GLN A 64 -8.97 4.55 6.20
C GLN A 64 -8.32 5.87 5.78
N ASP A 65 -7.30 6.32 6.50
CA ASP A 65 -6.55 7.53 6.14
C ASP A 65 -5.88 7.35 4.78
N MET A 66 -5.38 6.17 4.52
CA MET A 66 -4.73 5.84 3.26
C MET A 66 -5.72 5.94 2.10
N GLU A 67 -6.93 5.42 2.28
CA GLU A 67 -7.96 5.47 1.25
C GLU A 67 -8.36 6.92 0.95
N LEU A 68 -8.41 7.77 1.96
CA LEU A 68 -8.77 9.16 1.79
C LEU A 68 -7.67 9.99 1.15
N SER A 69 -6.42 9.62 1.36
CA SER A 69 -5.28 10.45 0.94
C SER A 69 -4.60 9.98 -0.35
N GLY A 70 -5.18 9.01 -1.06
CA GLY A 70 -4.61 8.61 -2.34
C GLY A 70 -4.57 7.12 -2.58
N GLY A 71 -4.96 6.35 -1.58
CA GLY A 71 -4.97 4.91 -1.71
C GLY A 71 -3.59 4.30 -1.53
N TRP A 72 -3.51 3.05 -1.81
CA TRP A 72 -2.28 2.27 -1.73
C TRP A 72 -1.72 2.14 -3.15
N PRO A 73 -0.44 2.47 -3.38
CA PRO A 73 0.12 2.31 -4.73
C PRO A 73 -0.12 0.89 -5.24
N TYR A 74 -0.54 0.80 -6.49
CA TYR A 74 -0.85 -0.46 -7.19
C TYR A 74 -2.09 -1.20 -6.66
N ILE A 75 -2.76 -0.67 -5.63
CA ILE A 75 -4.02 -1.26 -5.17
C ILE A 75 -5.13 -0.26 -5.46
N PRO A 76 -6.09 -0.60 -6.33
CA PRO A 76 -7.19 0.32 -6.63
C PRO A 76 -7.95 0.70 -5.37
N ARG A 77 -8.43 1.93 -5.32
CA ARG A 77 -9.18 2.44 -4.19
C ARG A 77 -10.38 1.56 -3.83
N LEU A 78 -11.05 1.06 -4.83
CA LEU A 78 -12.20 0.21 -4.60
C LEU A 78 -11.81 -1.07 -3.86
N GLN A 79 -10.68 -1.63 -4.24
CA GLN A 79 -10.17 -2.83 -3.59
C GLN A 79 -9.76 -2.57 -2.15
N LEU A 80 -9.14 -1.41 -1.91
CA LEU A 80 -8.77 -1.01 -0.55
C LEU A 80 -10.01 -0.80 0.31
N ARG A 81 -11.05 -0.20 -0.27
CA ARG A 81 -12.32 0.00 0.42
C ARG A 81 -12.97 -1.33 0.80
N THR A 82 -12.93 -2.30 -0.11
CA THR A 82 -13.45 -3.63 0.16
C THR A 82 -12.72 -4.26 1.35
N PHE A 83 -11.41 -4.09 1.39
CA PHE A 83 -10.60 -4.60 2.49
C PHE A 83 -10.97 -3.93 3.82
N LEU A 84 -11.20 -2.62 3.80
CA LEU A 84 -11.66 -1.89 4.98
C LEU A 84 -13.02 -2.38 5.45
N ASP A 85 -13.93 -2.63 4.52
CA ASP A 85 -15.25 -3.15 4.85
C ASP A 85 -15.17 -4.51 5.52
N LEU A 86 -14.28 -5.37 5.04
CA LEU A 86 -14.09 -6.68 5.63
C LEU A 86 -13.53 -6.57 7.05
N LEU A 87 -12.57 -5.70 7.26
CA LEU A 87 -12.03 -5.46 8.60
C LEU A 87 -13.10 -4.96 9.56
N HIS A 88 -13.94 -4.07 9.08
CA HIS A 88 -15.02 -3.52 9.90
C HIS A 88 -16.01 -4.60 10.28
N LYS A 89 -16.36 -5.48 9.35
CA LYS A 89 -17.29 -6.56 9.60
C LYS A 89 -16.77 -7.55 10.63
N GLU A 90 -15.51 -7.87 10.57
CA GLU A 90 -14.92 -8.83 11.50
C GLU A 90 -14.80 -8.27 12.89
N GLU A 91 -14.94 -6.99 12.98
CA GLU A 91 -14.75 -6.38 14.26
C GLU A 91 -15.82 -6.72 15.24
N PRO A 92 -16.73 -7.23 15.52
CA PRO A 92 -17.43 -7.58 16.58
C PRO A 92 -17.69 -8.38 17.28
N ALA A 93 -17.58 -8.33 17.15
CA ALA A 93 -17.83 -8.74 17.70
C ALA A 93 -17.62 -9.22 18.29
N THR A 94 -17.36 -8.97 18.06
CA THR A 94 -16.99 -9.32 18.48
C THR A 94 -17.19 -10.05 19.00
N GLN A 95 -17.38 -10.21 18.97
CA GLN A 95 -17.45 -10.85 19.41
C GLN A 95 -17.95 -11.79 19.18
N GLN A 96 -18.19 -12.12 18.54
CA GLN A 96 -18.54 -13.00 18.43
C GLN A 96 -18.61 -13.92 18.05
N PRO A 97 -18.95 -14.53 18.27
CA PRO A 97 -18.84 -15.43 17.84
C PRO A 97 -19.17 -16.12 16.94
N HIS A 98 -19.24 -16.33 16.73
CA HIS A 98 -19.49 -16.97 16.16
C HIS A 98 -19.63 -17.25 15.27
N GLU A 99 -19.63 -17.33 14.93
CA GLU A 99 -19.77 -17.67 14.41
C GLU A 99 -19.82 -17.75 13.63
N ASN A 100 -20.03 -17.92 13.41
CA ASN A 100 -20.17 -18.21 12.84
C ASN A 100 -20.33 -18.42 12.04
N PRO A 101 -20.68 -18.58 11.97
CA PRO A 101 -20.82 -18.93 11.36
C PRO A 101 -21.02 -18.85 10.36
N ASP A 102 -21.14 -18.82 10.41
CA ASP A 102 -21.26 -18.85 9.94
C ASP A 102 -20.92 -18.81 9.29
N LEU A 103 -20.72 -18.82 9.40
CA LEU A 103 -20.38 -18.89 9.24
C LEU A 103 -20.19 -19.19 8.77
N ALA A 104 -20.43 -19.44 8.94
CA ALA A 104 -20.34 -19.82 8.91
C ALA A 104 -20.65 -19.91 8.10
N GLU A 105 -20.88 -19.69 7.88
CA GLU A 105 -21.02 -19.76 7.52
C GLU A 105 -20.89 -19.55 6.72
N ALA A 106 -20.73 -19.47 6.66
CA ALA A 106 -20.42 -19.25 6.37
C ALA A 106 -20.20 -19.09 5.83
N ALA A 107 -20.34 -19.14 5.74
CA ALA A 107 -19.95 -19.08 5.74
C ALA A 107 -20.03 -19.00 5.49
#